data_82ff8553aeed4cd373467fa6bf39f377
#
_entry.id   82ff8553aeed4cd373467fa6bf39f377
#
_cell.length_a   1.000
_cell.length_b   1.000
_cell.length_c   1.000
_cell.angle_alpha   90.00
_cell.angle_beta   90.00
_cell.angle_gamma   90.00
#
_symmetry.space_group_name_H-M   'P 1'
#
loop_
_entity.id
_entity.type
_entity.pdbx_description
1 polymer ?
#
loop_
_entity_poly.entity_id
_entity_poly.type
_entity_poly.pdbx_seq_one_letter_code
_entity_poly.pdbx_strand_id
1 'polypeptide(L)'
;TLSGLELTKWRSKFITEYIRDTGFDTYMGDADTDIIHVVNDLQTDGYTIRIPLMGKLGGSGVTGNTSLTGNEQQLDQYYQDITWEFRRQAVLATKKDREKSAVDFMAQARPRLKEWSTENVKYRLIECFHKMSDGTPFSAADATTRNAFSAKNKDRILYGSTQANYSPTHATGLTAIDNTDDKLSTKVGSLARFMARQARPMIRPYKTGTQGREFYVMFCHPLGFRDLKADTVMQQANRDARARDVESNPLFQDGDLIYDGVIYREIPEFYQGKDSADVP
;
A
#
# COMPACT_ATOMS: atom_id res chain seq x y z
N THR A 1 17.22 -35.47 -10.47
CA THR A 1 17.21 -34.10 -11.01
C THR A 1 15.79 -33.76 -11.38
N LEU A 2 15.15 -32.96 -10.55
CA LEU A 2 13.82 -32.41 -10.82
C LEU A 2 13.90 -31.54 -12.07
N SER A 3 13.05 -31.80 -13.05
CA SER A 3 13.01 -31.00 -14.28
C SER A 3 12.60 -29.57 -13.94
N GLY A 4 13.10 -28.58 -14.67
CA GLY A 4 12.77 -27.17 -14.45
C GLY A 4 11.25 -26.89 -14.46
N LEU A 5 10.47 -27.75 -15.11
CA LEU A 5 9.01 -27.66 -15.18
C LEU A 5 8.32 -27.96 -13.83
N GLU A 6 8.81 -28.93 -13.05
CA GLU A 6 8.26 -29.24 -11.72
C GLU A 6 8.58 -28.14 -10.72
N LEU A 7 9.75 -27.55 -10.81
CA LEU A 7 10.12 -26.41 -9.98
C LEU A 7 9.26 -25.18 -10.27
N THR A 8 8.89 -24.96 -11.52
CA THR A 8 8.05 -23.82 -11.93
C THR A 8 6.62 -23.99 -11.45
N LYS A 9 6.04 -25.20 -11.55
CA LYS A 9 4.70 -25.49 -11.01
C LYS A 9 4.63 -25.34 -9.50
N TRP A 10 5.67 -25.76 -8.80
CA TRP A 10 5.72 -25.68 -7.34
C TRP A 10 5.85 -24.22 -6.87
N ARG A 11 6.65 -23.42 -7.55
CA ARG A 11 6.78 -21.97 -7.28
C ARG A 11 5.49 -21.22 -7.53
N SER A 12 4.81 -21.48 -8.63
CA SER A 12 3.54 -20.83 -8.97
C SER A 12 2.47 -21.09 -7.90
N LYS A 13 2.32 -22.34 -7.47
CA LYS A 13 1.38 -22.69 -6.39
C LYS A 13 1.76 -22.05 -5.06
N PHE A 14 3.04 -22.02 -4.74
CA PHE A 14 3.54 -21.43 -3.49
C PHE A 14 3.34 -19.92 -3.45
N ILE A 15 3.58 -19.19 -4.54
CA ILE A 15 3.37 -17.75 -4.63
C ILE A 15 1.88 -17.41 -4.46
N THR A 16 0.99 -18.16 -5.07
CA THR A 16 -0.46 -17.93 -4.97
C THR A 16 -0.98 -18.14 -3.53
N GLU A 17 -0.52 -19.20 -2.87
CA GLU A 17 -0.89 -19.50 -1.48
C GLU A 17 -0.33 -18.44 -0.51
N TYR A 18 0.83 -17.91 -0.83
CA TYR A 18 1.55 -16.91 -0.08
C TYR A 18 0.91 -15.51 -0.11
N ILE A 19 0.49 -15.02 -1.28
CA ILE A 19 -0.16 -13.73 -1.42
C ILE A 19 -1.45 -13.64 -0.59
N ARG A 20 -2.17 -14.74 -0.45
CA ARG A 20 -3.44 -14.79 0.29
C ARG A 20 -3.33 -14.49 1.78
N ASP A 21 -2.17 -14.70 2.40
CA ASP A 21 -1.97 -14.57 3.85
C ASP A 21 -1.37 -13.21 4.25
N THR A 22 -1.20 -12.25 3.33
CA THR A 22 -0.49 -10.99 3.62
C THR A 22 -1.33 -9.93 4.31
N GLY A 23 -2.63 -10.08 4.37
CA GLY A 23 -3.57 -9.04 4.86
C GLY A 23 -3.85 -7.92 3.84
N PHE A 24 -3.12 -7.89 2.73
CA PHE A 24 -3.34 -6.98 1.61
C PHE A 24 -4.13 -7.62 0.46
N ASP A 25 -4.47 -8.89 0.57
CA ASP A 25 -5.05 -9.72 -0.50
C ASP A 25 -6.29 -9.11 -1.13
N THR A 26 -7.15 -8.51 -0.30
CA THR A 26 -8.40 -7.88 -0.74
C THR A 26 -8.15 -6.73 -1.72
N TYR A 27 -6.97 -6.13 -1.68
CA TYR A 27 -6.58 -4.94 -2.46
C TYR A 27 -5.53 -5.25 -3.52
N MET A 28 -5.20 -6.54 -3.68
CA MET A 28 -4.21 -7.03 -4.65
C MET A 28 -4.92 -7.77 -5.77
N GLY A 29 -4.62 -7.43 -7.00
CA GLY A 29 -5.19 -8.10 -8.17
C GLY A 29 -4.56 -7.66 -9.48
N ASP A 30 -5.11 -8.15 -10.57
CA ASP A 30 -4.68 -7.86 -11.94
C ASP A 30 -5.54 -6.78 -12.60
N ALA A 31 -6.61 -6.35 -11.93
CA ALA A 31 -7.52 -5.34 -12.47
C ALA A 31 -6.97 -3.91 -12.31
N ASP A 32 -7.25 -3.04 -13.26
CA ASP A 32 -6.89 -1.60 -13.21
C ASP A 32 -7.49 -0.85 -12.02
N THR A 33 -8.45 -1.46 -11.32
CA THR A 33 -9.11 -0.91 -10.14
C THR A 33 -8.44 -1.29 -8.84
N ASP A 34 -7.53 -2.29 -8.87
CA ASP A 34 -6.85 -2.76 -7.68
C ASP A 34 -5.75 -1.78 -7.25
N ILE A 35 -5.55 -1.68 -5.93
CA ILE A 35 -4.56 -0.74 -5.35
C ILE A 35 -3.15 -1.26 -5.58
N ILE A 36 -2.96 -2.57 -5.39
CA ILE A 36 -1.68 -3.25 -5.59
C ILE A 36 -1.83 -4.14 -6.82
N HIS A 37 -1.14 -3.75 -7.88
CA HIS A 37 -1.19 -4.48 -9.13
C HIS A 37 -0.24 -5.66 -9.11
N VAL A 38 -0.75 -6.87 -9.38
CA VAL A 38 0.03 -8.10 -9.42
C VAL A 38 0.34 -8.45 -10.86
N VAL A 39 1.61 -8.36 -11.24
CA VAL A 39 2.08 -8.70 -12.58
C VAL A 39 2.56 -10.15 -12.59
N ASN A 40 1.86 -11.01 -13.32
CA ASN A 40 2.18 -12.43 -13.45
C ASN A 40 3.00 -12.76 -14.71
N ASP A 41 3.26 -11.78 -15.57
CA ASP A 41 3.92 -11.96 -16.88
C ASP A 41 5.43 -12.20 -16.82
N LEU A 42 5.98 -12.30 -15.60
CA LEU A 42 7.42 -12.50 -15.34
C LEU A 42 7.97 -13.87 -15.80
N GLN A 43 7.16 -14.70 -16.41
CA GLN A 43 7.54 -16.04 -16.88
C GLN A 43 8.21 -16.03 -18.28
N THR A 44 8.16 -14.91 -18.97
CA THR A 44 8.72 -14.76 -20.33
C THR A 44 9.93 -13.82 -20.28
N ASP A 45 11.01 -14.27 -20.83
CA ASP A 45 12.29 -13.65 -21.11
C ASP A 45 12.51 -12.17 -20.72
N GLY A 46 13.31 -11.92 -19.69
CA GLY A 46 13.81 -10.60 -19.35
C GLY A 46 13.91 -10.30 -17.85
N TYR A 47 14.89 -9.49 -17.47
CA TYR A 47 15.09 -9.03 -16.09
C TYR A 47 14.30 -7.76 -15.77
N THR A 48 13.74 -7.09 -16.76
CA THR A 48 13.10 -5.79 -16.61
C THR A 48 11.80 -5.76 -17.39
N ILE A 49 10.72 -5.39 -16.71
CA ILE A 49 9.43 -5.13 -17.34
C ILE A 49 9.27 -3.62 -17.44
N ARG A 50 8.97 -3.15 -18.64
CA ARG A 50 8.65 -1.74 -18.89
C ARG A 50 7.16 -1.55 -18.96
N ILE A 51 6.61 -0.81 -17.99
CA ILE A 51 5.20 -0.44 -17.95
C ILE A 51 5.05 0.93 -18.61
N PRO A 52 4.39 1.04 -19.77
CA PRO A 52 4.12 2.33 -20.39
C PRO A 52 2.97 3.04 -19.67
N LEU A 53 3.11 4.34 -19.49
CA LEU A 53 2.07 5.23 -18.98
C LEU A 53 1.80 6.31 -20.01
N MET A 54 0.54 6.45 -20.44
CA MET A 54 0.12 7.52 -21.33
C MET A 54 -0.37 8.71 -20.50
N GLY A 55 0.15 9.88 -20.82
CA GLY A 55 -0.32 11.14 -20.26
C GLY A 55 -1.73 11.48 -20.70
N LYS A 56 -2.43 12.26 -19.91
CA LYS A 56 -3.75 12.79 -20.25
C LYS A 56 -3.60 13.95 -21.24
N LEU A 57 -4.39 13.94 -22.30
CA LEU A 57 -4.50 15.11 -23.19
C LEU A 57 -5.07 16.31 -22.40
N GLY A 58 -4.44 17.45 -22.52
CA GLY A 58 -4.84 18.73 -21.94
C GLY A 58 -5.41 19.66 -23.02
N GLY A 59 -5.78 20.88 -22.61
CA GLY A 59 -6.28 21.91 -23.51
C GLY A 59 -7.78 21.87 -23.76
N SER A 60 -8.30 22.94 -24.34
CA SER A 60 -9.74 23.11 -24.59
C SER A 60 -10.16 22.65 -25.99
N GLY A 61 -9.22 22.13 -26.78
CA GLY A 61 -9.47 21.81 -28.19
C GLY A 61 -9.70 23.09 -29.08
N VAL A 62 -9.95 22.88 -30.34
CA VAL A 62 -10.31 23.98 -31.29
C VAL A 62 -11.81 23.98 -31.51
N THR A 63 -12.38 25.19 -31.70
CA THR A 63 -13.80 25.38 -31.91
C THR A 63 -14.07 26.07 -33.25
N GLY A 64 -15.25 25.87 -33.81
CA GLY A 64 -15.69 26.48 -35.08
C GLY A 64 -14.91 25.96 -36.28
N ASN A 65 -14.62 26.86 -37.23
CA ASN A 65 -13.90 26.56 -38.46
C ASN A 65 -12.36 26.58 -38.32
N THR A 66 -11.83 26.56 -37.10
CA THR A 66 -10.41 26.56 -36.87
C THR A 66 -9.80 25.22 -37.31
N SER A 67 -8.75 25.26 -38.13
CA SER A 67 -8.06 24.03 -38.57
C SER A 67 -7.45 23.30 -37.41
N LEU A 68 -7.56 21.96 -37.41
CA LEU A 68 -6.82 21.10 -36.50
C LEU A 68 -5.33 21.04 -36.82
N THR A 69 -4.96 21.26 -38.07
CA THR A 69 -3.57 21.25 -38.52
C THR A 69 -2.77 22.35 -37.84
N GLY A 70 -1.76 22.01 -37.08
CA GLY A 70 -0.94 22.93 -36.30
C GLY A 70 -1.45 23.17 -34.85
N ASN A 71 -2.62 22.58 -34.50
CA ASN A 71 -3.18 22.63 -33.16
C ASN A 71 -3.27 21.23 -32.50
N GLU A 72 -2.57 20.27 -33.09
CA GLU A 72 -2.47 18.91 -32.53
C GLU A 72 -1.65 18.91 -31.25
N GLN A 73 -2.12 18.20 -30.27
CA GLN A 73 -1.39 17.98 -29.03
C GLN A 73 -0.61 16.68 -29.12
N GLN A 74 0.67 16.75 -28.79
CA GLN A 74 1.49 15.56 -28.69
C GLN A 74 1.12 14.76 -27.45
N LEU A 75 1.00 13.44 -27.58
CA LEU A 75 0.71 12.54 -26.48
C LEU A 75 1.99 12.27 -25.70
N ASP A 76 2.02 12.70 -24.43
CA ASP A 76 3.15 12.43 -23.55
C ASP A 76 3.17 10.96 -23.16
N GLN A 77 4.29 10.30 -23.41
CA GLN A 77 4.52 8.90 -23.02
C GLN A 77 5.57 8.86 -21.93
N TYR A 78 5.22 8.22 -20.84
CA TYR A 78 6.10 7.91 -19.73
C TYR A 78 6.26 6.40 -19.62
N TYR A 79 7.31 5.95 -18.99
CA TYR A 79 7.50 4.54 -18.70
C TYR A 79 8.11 4.36 -17.32
N GLN A 80 7.80 3.24 -16.71
CA GLN A 80 8.44 2.80 -15.48
C GLN A 80 9.06 1.42 -15.72
N ASP A 81 10.33 1.30 -15.43
CA ASP A 81 11.04 0.02 -15.51
C ASP A 81 11.00 -0.64 -14.13
N ILE A 82 10.51 -1.86 -14.08
CA ILE A 82 10.46 -2.69 -12.88
C ILE A 82 11.43 -3.86 -13.09
N THR A 83 12.41 -3.96 -12.21
CA THR A 83 13.33 -5.08 -12.15
C THR A 83 12.88 -6.07 -11.09
N TRP A 84 13.06 -7.36 -11.35
CA TRP A 84 12.68 -8.39 -10.41
C TRP A 84 13.92 -9.14 -9.91
N GLU A 85 13.86 -9.58 -8.66
CA GLU A 85 14.91 -10.37 -8.02
C GLU A 85 14.34 -11.60 -7.33
N PHE A 86 15.10 -12.70 -7.40
CA PHE A 86 14.77 -13.89 -6.64
C PHE A 86 15.16 -13.71 -5.16
N ARG A 87 14.20 -13.91 -4.29
CA ARG A 87 14.47 -14.05 -2.85
C ARG A 87 14.38 -15.51 -2.46
N ARG A 88 15.40 -15.98 -1.77
CA ARG A 88 15.52 -17.37 -1.39
C ARG A 88 15.92 -17.47 0.06
N GLN A 89 15.30 -18.40 0.77
CA GLN A 89 15.69 -18.81 2.10
C GLN A 89 15.76 -20.33 2.15
N ALA A 90 16.70 -20.86 2.89
CA ALA A 90 16.90 -22.29 3.02
C ALA A 90 17.08 -22.67 4.49
N VAL A 91 16.57 -23.84 4.85
CA VAL A 91 16.82 -24.46 6.15
C VAL A 91 17.84 -25.57 5.95
N LEU A 92 18.94 -25.47 6.67
CA LEU A 92 19.98 -26.51 6.67
C LEU A 92 19.73 -27.47 7.82
N ALA A 93 19.57 -28.74 7.52
CA ALA A 93 19.56 -29.82 8.52
C ALA A 93 20.64 -30.84 8.18
N THR A 94 21.63 -31.05 9.05
CA THR A 94 22.67 -32.05 8.83
C THR A 94 22.08 -33.45 9.02
N LYS A 95 22.70 -34.45 8.39
CA LYS A 95 22.30 -35.86 8.58
C LYS A 95 22.32 -36.25 10.04
N LYS A 96 23.34 -35.80 10.78
CA LYS A 96 23.51 -36.05 12.21
C LYS A 96 22.36 -35.46 13.04
N ASP A 97 21.89 -34.26 12.70
CA ASP A 97 20.79 -33.63 13.41
C ASP A 97 19.47 -34.36 13.16
N ARG A 98 19.25 -34.87 11.94
CA ARG A 98 18.07 -35.67 11.61
C ARG A 98 18.05 -37.04 12.32
N GLU A 99 19.21 -37.68 12.46
CA GLU A 99 19.30 -38.99 13.15
C GLU A 99 19.20 -38.87 14.65
N LYS A 100 19.62 -37.75 15.25
CA LYS A 100 19.60 -37.54 16.71
C LYS A 100 18.35 -36.87 17.23
N SER A 101 17.56 -36.27 16.37
CA SER A 101 16.35 -35.55 16.76
C SER A 101 15.12 -36.44 16.71
N ALA A 102 14.33 -36.38 17.80
CA ALA A 102 13.00 -36.99 17.83
C ALA A 102 11.96 -36.29 16.98
N VAL A 103 12.31 -35.10 16.43
CA VAL A 103 11.42 -34.27 15.62
C VAL A 103 11.92 -34.27 14.19
N ASP A 104 11.01 -34.46 13.23
CA ASP A 104 11.31 -34.34 11.81
C ASP A 104 11.51 -32.86 11.43
N PHE A 105 12.78 -32.43 11.38
CA PHE A 105 13.17 -31.05 10.99
C PHE A 105 12.71 -30.68 9.58
N MET A 106 12.63 -31.62 8.67
CA MET A 106 12.21 -31.33 7.30
C MET A 106 10.71 -31.08 7.21
N ALA A 107 9.91 -31.80 8.01
CA ALA A 107 8.47 -31.54 8.11
C ALA A 107 8.18 -30.17 8.74
N GLN A 108 8.99 -29.73 9.70
CA GLN A 108 8.85 -28.42 10.35
C GLN A 108 9.43 -27.27 9.52
N ALA A 109 10.41 -27.52 8.66
CA ALA A 109 11.04 -26.49 7.83
C ALA A 109 10.07 -25.84 6.85
N ARG A 110 9.18 -26.59 6.25
CA ARG A 110 8.21 -26.08 5.25
C ARG A 110 7.23 -25.05 5.83
N PRO A 111 6.56 -25.26 6.97
CA PRO A 111 5.72 -24.23 7.60
C PRO A 111 6.52 -22.98 7.97
N ARG A 112 7.73 -23.14 8.51
CA ARG A 112 8.58 -22.00 8.88
C ARG A 112 9.05 -21.18 7.69
N LEU A 113 9.38 -21.83 6.58
CA LEU A 113 9.69 -21.13 5.34
C LEU A 113 8.46 -20.41 4.77
N LYS A 114 7.25 -20.96 4.93
CA LYS A 114 6.01 -20.29 4.54
C LYS A 114 5.80 -19.02 5.40
N GLU A 115 5.90 -19.12 6.72
CA GLU A 115 5.79 -17.99 7.65
C GLU A 115 6.80 -16.88 7.29
N TRP A 116 8.10 -17.24 7.17
CA TRP A 116 9.14 -16.28 6.77
C TRP A 116 8.80 -15.60 5.44
N SER A 117 8.31 -16.37 4.50
CA SER A 117 7.98 -15.88 3.17
C SER A 117 6.83 -14.87 3.21
N THR A 118 5.76 -15.17 3.97
CA THR A 118 4.62 -14.29 4.19
C THR A 118 5.05 -12.97 4.85
N GLU A 119 5.84 -13.06 5.91
CA GLU A 119 6.39 -11.89 6.60
C GLU A 119 7.26 -11.05 5.66
N ASN A 120 8.12 -11.67 4.87
CA ASN A 120 9.01 -10.96 3.97
C ASN A 120 8.25 -10.13 2.92
N VAL A 121 7.16 -10.66 2.32
CA VAL A 121 6.35 -9.87 1.38
C VAL A 121 5.61 -8.75 2.10
N LYS A 122 5.03 -9.03 3.27
CA LYS A 122 4.35 -8.01 4.06
C LYS A 122 5.28 -6.83 4.35
N TYR A 123 6.48 -7.09 4.89
CA TYR A 123 7.47 -6.04 5.16
C TYR A 123 7.89 -5.30 3.88
N ARG A 124 8.03 -6.01 2.76
CA ARG A 124 8.38 -5.38 1.49
C ARG A 124 7.28 -4.50 0.92
N LEU A 125 6.03 -4.90 1.06
CA LEU A 125 4.89 -4.05 0.69
C LEU A 125 4.87 -2.78 1.54
N ILE A 126 5.03 -2.92 2.86
CA ILE A 126 5.10 -1.78 3.78
C ILE A 126 6.30 -0.88 3.43
N GLU A 127 7.46 -1.45 3.18
CA GLU A 127 8.65 -0.70 2.74
C GLU A 127 8.38 0.08 1.43
N CYS A 128 7.68 -0.53 0.48
CA CYS A 128 7.32 0.14 -0.77
C CYS A 128 6.40 1.35 -0.56
N PHE A 129 5.47 1.28 0.38
CA PHE A 129 4.63 2.45 0.74
C PHE A 129 5.44 3.61 1.33
N HIS A 130 6.60 3.33 1.92
CA HIS A 130 7.48 4.34 2.50
C HIS A 130 8.65 4.74 1.59
N LYS A 131 8.70 4.24 0.34
CA LYS A 131 9.71 4.63 -0.64
C LYS A 131 9.27 5.84 -1.44
N MET A 132 10.25 6.67 -1.76
CA MET A 132 10.10 7.74 -2.75
C MET A 132 10.12 7.19 -4.17
N SER A 133 9.82 8.02 -5.14
CA SER A 133 9.76 7.63 -6.58
C SER A 133 11.08 7.12 -7.14
N ASP A 134 12.21 7.43 -6.51
CA ASP A 134 13.54 6.94 -6.86
C ASP A 134 13.89 5.58 -6.21
N GLY A 135 12.97 5.01 -5.45
CA GLY A 135 13.17 3.76 -4.73
C GLY A 135 13.88 3.89 -3.37
N THR A 136 14.31 5.10 -3.00
CA THR A 136 14.96 5.35 -1.71
C THR A 136 13.94 5.35 -0.58
N PRO A 137 14.15 4.62 0.53
CA PRO A 137 13.31 4.72 1.71
C PRO A 137 13.30 6.16 2.26
N PHE A 138 12.12 6.68 2.56
CA PHE A 138 11.99 8.05 3.05
C PHE A 138 12.76 8.30 4.36
N SER A 139 12.84 7.29 5.23
CA SER A 139 13.61 7.32 6.48
C SER A 139 15.14 7.44 6.26
N ALA A 140 15.65 6.82 5.18
CA ALA A 140 17.08 6.81 4.86
C ALA A 140 17.53 8.01 4.04
N ALA A 141 16.59 8.80 3.50
CA ALA A 141 16.91 9.98 2.70
C ALA A 141 17.49 11.11 3.56
N ASP A 142 18.33 11.92 2.95
CA ASP A 142 18.83 13.14 3.58
C ASP A 142 17.74 14.23 3.68
N ALA A 143 17.98 15.27 4.48
CA ALA A 143 17.02 16.33 4.69
C ALA A 143 16.66 17.08 3.39
N THR A 144 17.62 17.27 2.49
CA THR A 144 17.42 17.97 1.22
C THR A 144 16.47 17.18 0.32
N THR A 145 16.69 15.88 0.21
CA THR A 145 15.87 14.98 -0.60
C THR A 145 14.45 14.84 -0.03
N ARG A 146 14.31 14.72 1.31
CA ARG A 146 12.99 14.72 1.98
C ARG A 146 12.22 16.02 1.74
N ASN A 147 12.88 17.16 1.82
CA ASN A 147 12.26 18.46 1.57
C ASN A 147 11.84 18.62 0.10
N ALA A 148 12.67 18.18 -0.84
CA ALA A 148 12.34 18.20 -2.26
C ALA A 148 11.14 17.29 -2.57
N PHE A 149 11.07 16.12 -1.96
CA PHE A 149 9.92 15.23 -2.06
C PHE A 149 8.64 15.86 -1.49
N SER A 150 8.74 16.44 -0.28
CA SER A 150 7.61 17.12 0.37
C SER A 150 7.10 18.29 -0.47
N ALA A 151 7.99 19.10 -1.03
CA ALA A 151 7.61 20.22 -1.89
C ALA A 151 6.89 19.78 -3.17
N LYS A 152 7.35 18.69 -3.81
CA LYS A 152 6.73 18.15 -5.03
C LYS A 152 5.38 17.50 -4.77
N ASN A 153 5.15 16.95 -3.57
CA ASN A 153 3.95 16.20 -3.21
C ASN A 153 3.05 16.95 -2.22
N LYS A 154 3.06 18.28 -2.27
CA LYS A 154 2.26 19.16 -1.39
C LYS A 154 0.78 18.76 -1.32
N ASP A 155 0.21 18.32 -2.42
CA ASP A 155 -1.19 17.93 -2.57
C ASP A 155 -1.51 16.52 -2.02
N ARG A 156 -0.51 15.79 -1.54
CA ARG A 156 -0.62 14.38 -1.10
C ARG A 156 -0.09 14.13 0.29
N ILE A 157 0.52 15.13 0.92
CA ILE A 157 1.12 15.02 2.25
C ILE A 157 0.28 15.82 3.23
N LEU A 158 -0.13 15.15 4.31
CA LEU A 158 -0.84 15.75 5.43
C LEU A 158 -0.01 15.57 6.71
N TYR A 159 0.31 16.66 7.38
CA TYR A 159 0.92 16.64 8.70
C TYR A 159 -0.16 16.87 9.77
N GLY A 160 -0.43 15.82 10.56
CA GLY A 160 -1.48 15.87 11.57
C GLY A 160 -2.90 15.97 11.00
N SER A 161 -3.73 16.79 11.61
CA SER A 161 -5.18 16.85 11.35
C SER A 161 -5.60 17.93 10.35
N THR A 162 -4.69 18.82 9.92
CA THR A 162 -5.02 19.98 9.09
C THR A 162 -3.97 20.25 8.01
N GLN A 163 -4.42 20.75 6.85
CA GLN A 163 -3.52 21.20 5.79
C GLN A 163 -2.67 22.42 6.18
N ALA A 164 -3.07 23.18 7.19
CA ALA A 164 -2.31 24.33 7.68
C ALA A 164 -0.94 23.93 8.27
N ASN A 165 -0.81 22.71 8.76
CA ASN A 165 0.44 22.17 9.28
C ASN A 165 1.47 21.82 8.18
N TYR A 166 1.06 21.91 6.92
CA TYR A 166 1.97 21.60 5.83
C TYR A 166 3.14 22.56 5.78
N SER A 167 4.34 21.98 5.71
CA SER A 167 5.58 22.72 5.40
C SER A 167 6.36 21.97 4.31
N PRO A 168 6.97 22.69 3.35
CA PRO A 168 7.88 22.09 2.38
C PRO A 168 9.14 21.54 3.07
N THR A 169 9.48 22.03 4.25
CA THR A 169 10.54 21.49 5.10
C THR A 169 9.94 20.41 5.99
N HIS A 170 10.29 19.15 5.73
CA HIS A 170 9.73 18.00 6.43
C HIS A 170 9.87 18.10 7.97
N ALA A 171 11.05 18.50 8.46
CA ALA A 171 11.27 18.66 9.90
C ALA A 171 10.31 19.68 10.54
N THR A 172 10.04 20.80 9.84
CA THR A 172 9.09 21.82 10.32
C THR A 172 7.66 21.28 10.32
N GLY A 173 7.27 20.51 9.29
CA GLY A 173 5.96 19.86 9.27
C GLY A 173 5.77 18.88 10.43
N LEU A 174 6.81 18.13 10.79
CA LEU A 174 6.76 17.20 11.94
C LEU A 174 6.61 17.95 13.29
N THR A 175 7.24 19.10 13.47
CA THR A 175 7.11 19.87 14.72
C THR A 175 5.73 20.51 14.92
N ALA A 176 4.94 20.58 13.85
CA ALA A 176 3.56 21.07 13.93
C ALA A 176 2.57 20.01 14.42
N ILE A 177 3.00 18.73 14.52
CA ILE A 177 2.14 17.64 14.96
C ILE A 177 2.18 17.53 16.49
N ASP A 178 1.02 17.51 17.13
CA ASP A 178 0.89 17.23 18.55
C ASP A 178 0.01 16.00 18.83
N ASN A 179 0.06 15.51 20.07
CA ASN A 179 -0.68 14.32 20.46
C ASN A 179 -2.08 14.63 21.00
N THR A 180 -2.49 15.88 21.03
CA THR A 180 -3.78 16.33 21.52
C THR A 180 -4.79 16.47 20.40
N ASP A 181 -4.45 17.28 19.40
CA ASP A 181 -5.36 17.68 18.33
C ASP A 181 -5.14 16.88 17.03
N ASP A 182 -3.94 16.28 16.85
CA ASP A 182 -3.55 15.60 15.62
C ASP A 182 -3.75 14.06 15.64
N LYS A 183 -4.70 13.60 16.46
CA LYS A 183 -5.11 12.19 16.47
C LYS A 183 -5.88 11.82 15.21
N LEU A 184 -5.72 10.57 14.78
CA LEU A 184 -6.51 10.06 13.67
C LEU A 184 -8.00 10.05 14.03
N SER A 185 -8.80 10.76 13.26
CA SER A 185 -10.23 10.92 13.44
C SER A 185 -10.98 10.83 12.11
N THR A 186 -12.29 10.77 12.16
CA THR A 186 -13.14 10.81 10.96
C THR A 186 -12.93 12.07 10.12
N LYS A 187 -12.63 13.20 10.76
CA LYS A 187 -12.32 14.48 10.09
C LYS A 187 -11.03 14.37 9.24
N VAL A 188 -10.00 13.74 9.81
CA VAL A 188 -8.72 13.52 9.11
C VAL A 188 -8.93 12.62 7.91
N GLY A 189 -9.71 11.55 8.05
CA GLY A 189 -10.03 10.65 6.93
C GLY A 189 -10.81 11.35 5.81
N SER A 190 -11.81 12.15 6.16
CA SER A 190 -12.57 12.95 5.19
C SER A 190 -11.68 13.98 4.47
N LEU A 191 -10.77 14.64 5.19
CA LEU A 191 -9.78 15.56 4.63
C LEU A 191 -8.82 14.83 3.68
N ALA A 192 -8.30 13.68 4.07
CA ALA A 192 -7.42 12.88 3.24
C ALA A 192 -8.11 12.44 1.93
N ARG A 193 -9.38 12.03 2.01
CA ARG A 193 -10.20 11.72 0.83
C ARG A 193 -10.37 12.94 -0.09
N PHE A 194 -10.65 14.11 0.48
CA PHE A 194 -10.76 15.35 -0.27
C PHE A 194 -9.45 15.67 -0.99
N MET A 195 -8.31 15.58 -0.30
CA MET A 195 -6.98 15.77 -0.89
C MET A 195 -6.71 14.78 -2.02
N ALA A 196 -7.02 13.49 -1.81
CA ALA A 196 -6.84 12.47 -2.83
C ALA A 196 -7.61 12.76 -4.13
N ARG A 197 -8.81 13.34 -4.01
CA ARG A 197 -9.62 13.75 -5.16
C ARG A 197 -9.11 15.02 -5.85
N GLN A 198 -8.46 15.90 -5.11
CA GLN A 198 -7.91 17.14 -5.66
C GLN A 198 -6.48 17.01 -6.14
N ALA A 199 -5.77 15.96 -5.76
CA ALA A 199 -4.40 15.72 -6.19
C ALA A 199 -4.26 15.70 -7.72
N ARG A 200 -3.12 16.16 -8.21
CA ARG A 200 -2.83 16.19 -9.66
C ARG A 200 -1.54 15.41 -9.96
N PRO A 201 -1.65 14.25 -10.63
CA PRO A 201 -2.85 13.55 -11.07
C PRO A 201 -3.69 13.03 -9.89
N MET A 202 -5.01 12.94 -10.09
CA MET A 202 -5.93 12.45 -9.06
C MET A 202 -5.58 11.02 -8.66
N ILE A 203 -5.62 10.75 -7.36
CA ILE A 203 -5.43 9.39 -6.85
C ILE A 203 -6.66 8.55 -7.23
N ARG A 204 -6.44 7.41 -7.86
CA ARG A 204 -7.53 6.53 -8.30
C ARG A 204 -8.25 5.94 -7.11
N PRO A 205 -9.59 5.99 -7.06
CA PRO A 205 -10.35 5.29 -6.03
C PRO A 205 -10.38 3.78 -6.30
N TYR A 206 -10.48 3.00 -5.24
CA TYR A 206 -10.78 1.58 -5.30
C TYR A 206 -12.27 1.40 -5.60
N LYS A 207 -12.60 0.60 -6.60
CA LYS A 207 -13.98 0.33 -7.00
C LYS A 207 -14.38 -1.05 -6.52
N THR A 208 -15.46 -1.13 -5.75
CA THR A 208 -15.98 -2.40 -5.25
C THR A 208 -17.46 -2.57 -5.58
N GLY A 209 -17.82 -3.82 -5.80
CA GLY A 209 -19.19 -4.25 -6.07
C GLY A 209 -19.70 -3.92 -7.47
N THR A 210 -20.85 -4.50 -7.80
CA THR A 210 -21.52 -4.40 -9.11
C THR A 210 -21.95 -2.97 -9.46
N GLN A 211 -22.08 -2.08 -8.46
CA GLN A 211 -22.51 -0.69 -8.64
C GLN A 211 -21.34 0.28 -8.83
N GLY A 212 -20.08 -0.20 -8.85
CA GLY A 212 -18.91 0.65 -9.05
C GLY A 212 -18.73 1.73 -7.99
N ARG A 213 -19.09 1.47 -6.73
CA ARG A 213 -18.89 2.42 -5.63
C ARG A 213 -17.41 2.70 -5.45
N GLU A 214 -17.06 3.97 -5.31
CA GLU A 214 -15.69 4.45 -5.19
C GLU A 214 -15.33 4.65 -3.72
N PHE A 215 -14.29 3.97 -3.29
CA PHE A 215 -13.73 4.08 -1.95
C PHE A 215 -12.25 4.42 -2.02
N TYR A 216 -11.73 5.01 -0.95
CA TYR A 216 -10.30 5.12 -0.71
C TYR A 216 -9.93 4.22 0.46
N VAL A 217 -8.78 3.57 0.40
CA VAL A 217 -8.32 2.70 1.48
C VAL A 217 -7.22 3.42 2.24
N MET A 218 -7.39 3.49 3.55
CA MET A 218 -6.41 4.07 4.47
C MET A 218 -5.83 2.94 5.34
N PHE A 219 -4.57 2.63 5.11
CA PHE A 219 -3.84 1.70 5.96
C PHE A 219 -3.36 2.45 7.20
N CYS A 220 -3.73 1.96 8.36
CA CYS A 220 -3.49 2.63 9.63
C CYS A 220 -2.62 1.78 10.56
N HIS A 221 -1.73 2.44 11.30
CA HIS A 221 -1.06 1.84 12.44
C HIS A 221 -2.07 1.58 13.58
N PRO A 222 -1.89 0.53 14.40
CA PRO A 222 -2.81 0.21 15.51
C PRO A 222 -3.12 1.37 16.46
N LEU A 223 -2.15 2.24 16.74
CA LEU A 223 -2.40 3.41 17.58
C LEU A 223 -3.39 4.39 16.94
N GLY A 224 -3.22 4.70 15.65
CA GLY A 224 -4.15 5.56 14.94
C GLY A 224 -5.54 4.90 14.80
N PHE A 225 -5.58 3.60 14.58
CA PHE A 225 -6.83 2.86 14.51
C PHE A 225 -7.57 2.84 15.86
N ARG A 226 -6.84 2.73 16.97
CA ARG A 226 -7.40 2.88 18.32
C ARG A 226 -8.00 4.27 18.55
N ASP A 227 -7.30 5.32 18.12
CA ASP A 227 -7.80 6.69 18.26
C ASP A 227 -9.06 6.91 17.40
N LEU A 228 -9.11 6.34 16.20
CA LEU A 228 -10.31 6.35 15.35
C LEU A 228 -11.50 5.62 16.00
N LYS A 229 -11.27 4.48 16.67
CA LYS A 229 -12.33 3.77 17.43
C LYS A 229 -12.82 4.61 18.61
N ALA A 230 -11.98 5.47 19.17
CA ALA A 230 -12.35 6.39 20.25
C ALA A 230 -13.08 7.66 19.78
N ASP A 231 -13.06 7.96 18.47
CA ASP A 231 -13.74 9.13 17.92
C ASP A 231 -15.26 9.02 18.10
N THR A 232 -15.86 10.02 18.72
CA THR A 232 -17.28 10.08 19.02
C THR A 232 -18.15 10.06 17.76
N VAL A 233 -17.70 10.68 16.68
CA VAL A 233 -18.41 10.69 15.39
C VAL A 233 -18.43 9.30 14.77
N MET A 234 -17.31 8.59 14.80
CA MET A 234 -17.24 7.20 14.34
C MET A 234 -18.16 6.29 15.13
N GLN A 235 -18.14 6.42 16.47
CA GLN A 235 -19.01 5.64 17.35
C GLN A 235 -20.49 5.92 17.11
N GLN A 236 -20.86 7.19 16.91
CA GLN A 236 -22.22 7.59 16.62
C GLN A 236 -22.68 7.08 15.25
N ALA A 237 -21.89 7.30 14.21
CA ALA A 237 -22.17 6.80 12.87
C ALA A 237 -22.35 5.27 12.86
N ASN A 238 -21.53 4.56 13.61
CA ASN A 238 -21.64 3.12 13.73
C ASN A 238 -22.91 2.69 14.51
N ARG A 239 -23.34 3.44 15.51
CA ARG A 239 -24.61 3.18 16.20
C ARG A 239 -25.82 3.46 15.32
N ASP A 240 -25.77 4.54 14.54
CA ASP A 240 -26.88 4.98 13.70
C ASP A 240 -27.03 4.11 12.45
N ALA A 241 -25.93 3.60 11.90
CA ALA A 241 -25.92 2.75 10.70
C ALA A 241 -26.47 1.34 10.94
N ARG A 242 -26.81 0.96 12.18
CA ARG A 242 -27.03 -0.43 12.51
C ARG A 242 -28.35 -0.80 13.08
N ALA A 243 -28.92 -1.79 12.45
CA ALA A 243 -29.82 -2.71 13.08
C ALA A 243 -29.03 -3.66 14.01
N ARG A 244 -28.97 -3.39 15.26
CA ARG A 244 -28.83 -4.23 16.47
C ARG A 244 -28.11 -5.59 16.42
N ASP A 245 -27.35 -5.88 15.41
CA ASP A 245 -26.61 -7.14 15.27
C ASP A 245 -25.15 -6.95 15.66
N VAL A 246 -24.75 -7.56 16.78
CA VAL A 246 -23.39 -7.45 17.34
C VAL A 246 -22.39 -8.30 16.54
N GLU A 247 -22.85 -9.40 15.95
CA GLU A 247 -21.98 -10.35 15.26
C GLU A 247 -21.40 -9.82 13.95
N SER A 248 -22.05 -8.85 13.32
CA SER A 248 -21.56 -8.24 12.08
C SER A 248 -20.98 -6.83 12.25
N ASN A 249 -20.70 -6.41 13.50
CA ASN A 249 -20.23 -5.05 13.78
C ASN A 249 -18.72 -4.92 13.77
N PRO A 250 -18.11 -4.20 12.80
CA PRO A 250 -16.65 -4.02 12.69
C PRO A 250 -15.99 -3.39 13.93
N LEU A 251 -16.73 -2.62 14.75
CA LEU A 251 -16.19 -2.07 16.00
C LEU A 251 -16.03 -3.11 17.11
N PHE A 252 -16.82 -4.18 17.07
CA PHE A 252 -16.74 -5.26 18.06
C PHE A 252 -15.98 -6.48 17.53
N GLN A 253 -15.98 -6.68 16.23
CA GLN A 253 -15.16 -7.68 15.57
C GLN A 253 -14.04 -6.93 14.87
N ASP A 254 -12.79 -7.29 15.09
CA ASP A 254 -11.62 -6.72 14.42
C ASP A 254 -11.80 -6.76 12.89
N GLY A 255 -12.33 -5.68 12.34
CA GLY A 255 -12.65 -5.55 10.92
C GLY A 255 -12.40 -4.14 10.42
N ASP A 256 -12.51 -3.98 9.11
CA ASP A 256 -12.36 -2.68 8.47
C ASP A 256 -13.49 -1.74 8.89
N LEU A 257 -13.13 -0.51 9.25
CA LEU A 257 -14.09 0.55 9.50
C LEU A 257 -14.33 1.32 8.21
N ILE A 258 -15.59 1.66 7.94
CA ILE A 258 -15.96 2.42 6.75
C ILE A 258 -16.67 3.70 7.18
N TYR A 259 -16.16 4.84 6.77
CA TYR A 259 -16.80 6.13 7.00
C TYR A 259 -16.48 7.09 5.84
N ASP A 260 -17.48 7.83 5.38
CA ASP A 260 -17.37 8.83 4.30
C ASP A 260 -16.59 8.34 3.06
N GLY A 261 -16.82 7.08 2.64
CA GLY A 261 -16.16 6.49 1.46
C GLY A 261 -14.66 6.20 1.67
N VAL A 262 -14.20 6.15 2.92
CA VAL A 262 -12.86 5.70 3.29
C VAL A 262 -12.99 4.38 4.05
N ILE A 263 -12.22 3.39 3.62
CA ILE A 263 -12.07 2.11 4.29
C ILE A 263 -10.79 2.19 5.12
N TYR A 264 -10.92 2.09 6.42
CA TYR A 264 -9.79 2.10 7.35
C TYR A 264 -9.41 0.66 7.67
N ARG A 265 -8.19 0.29 7.32
CA ARG A 265 -7.61 -1.03 7.55
C ARG A 265 -6.47 -0.94 8.53
N GLU A 266 -6.51 -1.72 9.59
CA GLU A 266 -5.40 -1.84 10.54
C GLU A 266 -4.30 -2.76 9.97
N ILE A 267 -3.07 -2.27 9.98
CA ILE A 267 -1.88 -3.04 9.65
C ILE A 267 -0.94 -2.96 10.85
N PRO A 268 -0.84 -4.01 11.67
CA PRO A 268 -0.04 -3.99 12.91
C PRO A 268 1.45 -3.72 12.67
N GLU A 269 1.95 -4.11 11.52
CA GLU A 269 3.36 -3.99 11.16
C GLU A 269 3.72 -2.61 10.57
N PHE A 270 2.75 -1.69 10.46
CA PHE A 270 3.06 -0.33 10.00
C PHE A 270 4.00 0.38 10.98
N TYR A 271 5.07 0.94 10.44
CA TYR A 271 6.12 1.58 11.22
C TYR A 271 5.67 2.92 11.81
N GLN A 272 6.04 3.16 13.07
CA GLN A 272 5.84 4.44 13.75
C GLN A 272 6.95 5.45 13.50
N GLY A 273 7.61 5.43 12.36
CA GLY A 273 8.69 6.38 12.06
C GLY A 273 9.91 6.23 12.97
N LYS A 274 10.10 5.07 13.60
CA LYS A 274 11.32 4.76 14.34
C LYS A 274 12.48 4.54 13.37
N ASP A 275 13.64 5.01 13.73
CA ASP A 275 14.86 4.80 12.97
C ASP A 275 15.14 3.31 12.77
N SER A 276 15.83 3.00 11.68
CA SER A 276 16.16 1.64 11.23
C SER A 276 16.90 0.77 12.27
N ALA A 277 17.29 1.33 13.42
CA ALA A 277 17.91 0.63 14.53
C ALA A 277 16.92 -0.19 15.40
N ASP A 278 15.62 0.07 15.28
CA ASP A 278 14.56 -0.59 16.06
C ASP A 278 13.77 -1.63 15.24
N VAL A 279 14.32 -2.10 14.13
CA VAL A 279 13.77 -3.23 13.37
C VAL A 279 14.19 -4.52 14.06
N PRO A 280 13.28 -5.39 14.53
CA PRO A 280 13.62 -6.70 15.04
C PRO A 280 14.18 -7.62 13.97
#